data_8b28395ca032be0b892da6ab7da9cd92
#
_entry.id   8b28395ca032be0b892da6ab7da9cd92
#
_cell.length_a   1.000
_cell.length_b   1.000
_cell.length_c   1.000
_cell.angle_alpha   90.00
_cell.angle_beta   90.00
_cell.angle_gamma   90.00
#
_symmetry.space_group_name_H-M   'P 1'
#
loop_
_entity.id
_entity.type
_entity.pdbx_description
1 polymer ?
#
loop_
_entity_poly.entity_id
_entity_poly.type
_entity_poly.pdbx_seq_one_letter_code
_entity_poly.pdbx_strand_id
1 'polypeptide(L)'
;DVYKRQGLSAIPNSELPPEKAFKAETGGASGSLFSILIGAIDKGIENSSNFGEFLTNASNRISLIGEAKEGDKTMLDALIPAAKASLNNPKNSLEEASLAAREGAKKTVTMPAKKGRAKYVENAGIGHMDPGAFSTSEIISFVCNYIRIENEKAL
;
A
#
# COMPACT_ATOMS: atom_id res chain seq x y z
N ASP A 1 -13.39 -5.81 1.12
CA ASP A 1 -12.93 -7.15 0.80
C ASP A 1 -12.80 -7.99 2.08
N VAL A 2 -13.59 -9.06 2.16
CA VAL A 2 -13.69 -9.94 3.35
C VAL A 2 -12.32 -10.55 3.69
N TYR A 3 -11.58 -10.98 2.70
CA TYR A 3 -10.26 -11.62 2.91
C TYR A 3 -9.22 -10.65 3.47
N LYS A 4 -9.22 -9.39 3.04
CA LYS A 4 -8.33 -8.37 3.60
C LYS A 4 -8.68 -8.07 5.06
N ARG A 5 -9.98 -8.01 5.41
CA ARG A 5 -10.42 -7.82 6.79
C ARG A 5 -9.99 -8.99 7.68
N GLN A 6 -10.15 -10.24 7.21
CA GLN A 6 -9.69 -11.42 7.93
C GLN A 6 -8.18 -11.38 8.16
N GLY A 7 -7.39 -11.09 7.13
CA GLY A 7 -5.95 -10.96 7.26
C GLY A 7 -5.52 -9.88 8.26
N LEU A 8 -6.15 -8.70 8.20
CA LEU A 8 -5.84 -7.62 9.13
C LEU A 8 -6.25 -7.95 10.58
N SER A 9 -7.36 -8.64 10.78
CA SER A 9 -7.82 -9.04 12.13
C SER A 9 -6.98 -10.16 12.74
N ALA A 10 -6.25 -10.92 11.94
CA ALA A 10 -5.35 -11.96 12.42
C ALA A 10 -4.04 -11.42 13.03
N ILE A 11 -3.59 -10.23 12.59
CA ILE A 11 -2.30 -9.67 13.01
C ILE A 11 -2.18 -9.51 14.54
N PRO A 12 -3.14 -8.88 15.25
CA PRO A 12 -3.02 -8.67 16.70
C PRO A 12 -3.06 -9.96 17.53
N ASN A 13 -3.59 -11.03 16.98
CA ASN A 13 -3.82 -12.30 17.68
C ASN A 13 -2.79 -13.39 17.29
N SER A 14 -1.76 -13.02 16.53
CA SER A 14 -0.77 -13.96 16.03
C SER A 14 0.61 -13.69 16.65
N GLU A 15 1.34 -14.75 16.97
CA GLU A 15 2.76 -14.69 17.33
C GLU A 15 3.68 -14.51 16.10
N LEU A 16 3.11 -14.61 14.90
CA LEU A 16 3.85 -14.42 13.64
C LEU A 16 4.08 -12.93 13.36
N PRO A 17 5.15 -12.59 12.61
CA PRO A 17 5.30 -11.26 12.05
C PRO A 17 4.06 -10.82 11.26
N PRO A 18 3.71 -9.52 11.26
CA PRO A 18 2.45 -9.02 10.67
C PRO A 18 2.19 -9.48 9.23
N GLU A 19 3.20 -9.49 8.39
CA GLU A 19 3.09 -9.94 7.00
C GLU A 19 2.79 -11.44 6.87
N LYS A 20 3.31 -12.25 7.79
CA LYS A 20 3.06 -13.70 7.80
C LYS A 20 1.69 -14.02 8.36
N ALA A 21 1.28 -13.33 9.42
CA ALA A 21 -0.07 -13.45 9.99
C ALA A 21 -1.13 -13.08 8.95
N PHE A 22 -0.95 -11.95 8.26
CA PHE A 22 -1.85 -11.54 7.19
C PHE A 22 -1.91 -12.55 6.05
N LYS A 23 -0.75 -13.04 5.60
CA LYS A 23 -0.67 -14.00 4.49
C LYS A 23 -1.31 -15.34 4.82
N ALA A 24 -1.23 -15.79 6.07
CA ALA A 24 -1.82 -17.05 6.52
C ALA A 24 -3.35 -17.07 6.37
N GLU A 25 -4.00 -15.91 6.59
CA GLU A 25 -5.46 -15.75 6.54
C GLU A 25 -5.96 -15.24 5.18
N THR A 26 -5.06 -14.88 4.27
CA THR A 26 -5.42 -14.36 2.95
C THR A 26 -4.89 -15.25 1.86
N GLY A 27 -5.76 -15.58 0.90
CA GLY A 27 -5.38 -16.37 -0.28
C GLY A 27 -5.15 -15.52 -1.53
N GLY A 28 -4.60 -16.15 -2.56
CA GLY A 28 -4.47 -15.59 -3.89
C GLY A 28 -3.37 -14.54 -4.04
N ALA A 29 -3.29 -13.95 -5.24
CA ALA A 29 -2.25 -12.97 -5.59
C ALA A 29 -2.33 -11.70 -4.74
N SER A 30 -3.53 -11.18 -4.49
CA SER A 30 -3.70 -9.97 -3.68
C SER A 30 -3.24 -10.14 -2.24
N GLY A 31 -3.46 -11.31 -1.63
CA GLY A 31 -2.96 -11.62 -0.29
C GLY A 31 -1.45 -11.57 -0.21
N SER A 32 -0.76 -12.14 -1.19
CA SER A 32 0.70 -12.11 -1.27
C SER A 32 1.24 -10.70 -1.48
N LEU A 33 0.63 -9.90 -2.34
CA LEU A 33 1.07 -8.52 -2.61
C LEU A 33 0.84 -7.60 -1.40
N PHE A 34 -0.32 -7.69 -0.75
CA PHE A 34 -0.59 -6.92 0.46
C PHE A 34 0.28 -7.34 1.65
N SER A 35 0.67 -8.62 1.77
CA SER A 35 1.61 -9.04 2.81
C SER A 35 2.98 -8.35 2.69
N ILE A 36 3.46 -8.11 1.46
CA ILE A 36 4.69 -7.36 1.23
C ILE A 36 4.55 -5.90 1.70
N LEU A 37 3.42 -5.25 1.40
CA LEU A 37 3.15 -3.89 1.87
C LEU A 37 3.10 -3.83 3.40
N ILE A 38 2.42 -4.76 4.05
CA ILE A 38 2.32 -4.82 5.51
C ILE A 38 3.70 -4.99 6.15
N GLY A 39 4.55 -5.85 5.60
CA GLY A 39 5.91 -6.00 6.10
C GLY A 39 6.77 -4.74 5.94
N ALA A 40 6.59 -3.97 4.87
CA ALA A 40 7.26 -2.68 4.70
C ALA A 40 6.78 -1.64 5.71
N ILE A 41 5.48 -1.63 5.98
CA ILE A 41 4.85 -0.74 6.96
C ILE A 41 5.34 -1.05 8.37
N ASP A 42 5.38 -2.33 8.76
CA ASP A 42 5.89 -2.78 10.05
C ASP A 42 7.31 -2.24 10.30
N LYS A 43 8.20 -2.42 9.33
CA LYS A 43 9.56 -1.84 9.37
C LYS A 43 9.57 -0.32 9.44
N GLY A 44 8.65 0.33 8.74
CA GLY A 44 8.51 1.78 8.74
C GLY A 44 8.02 2.34 10.08
N ILE A 45 7.21 1.59 10.81
CA ILE A 45 6.80 1.93 12.18
C ILE A 45 8.00 1.87 13.12
N GLU A 46 8.83 0.83 13.00
CA GLU A 46 10.04 0.67 13.80
C GLU A 46 11.12 1.71 13.46
N ASN A 47 11.24 2.08 12.19
CA ASN A 47 12.25 3.02 11.70
C ASN A 47 11.67 3.98 10.66
N SER A 48 10.98 5.01 11.12
CA SER A 48 10.28 5.97 10.28
C SER A 48 11.18 6.84 9.40
N SER A 49 12.45 7.00 9.75
CA SER A 49 13.41 7.74 8.93
C SER A 49 13.68 7.07 7.58
N ASN A 50 13.50 5.76 7.50
CA ASN A 50 13.69 4.96 6.28
C ASN A 50 12.35 4.55 5.63
N PHE A 51 11.24 5.18 6.00
CA PHE A 51 9.91 4.81 5.52
C PHE A 51 9.82 4.79 3.99
N GLY A 52 10.34 5.80 3.31
CA GLY A 52 10.36 5.87 1.85
C GLY A 52 11.17 4.74 1.19
N GLU A 53 12.26 4.30 1.80
CA GLU A 53 13.06 3.16 1.31
C GLU A 53 12.28 1.84 1.45
N PHE A 54 11.59 1.64 2.56
CA PHE A 54 10.77 0.44 2.76
C PHE A 54 9.62 0.38 1.76
N LEU A 55 8.94 1.51 1.49
CA LEU A 55 7.91 1.58 0.47
C LEU A 55 8.47 1.33 -0.94
N THR A 56 9.65 1.84 -1.24
CA THR A 56 10.33 1.62 -2.54
C THR A 56 10.65 0.15 -2.73
N ASN A 57 11.23 -0.49 -1.73
CA ASN A 57 11.56 -1.92 -1.79
C ASN A 57 10.29 -2.78 -1.95
N ALA A 58 9.21 -2.42 -1.24
CA ALA A 58 7.93 -3.10 -1.39
C ALA A 58 7.35 -2.92 -2.80
N SER A 59 7.38 -1.70 -3.35
CA SER A 59 6.87 -1.43 -4.69
C SER A 59 7.62 -2.21 -5.77
N ASN A 60 8.94 -2.32 -5.66
CA ASN A 60 9.77 -3.10 -6.59
C ASN A 60 9.42 -4.60 -6.53
N ARG A 61 9.25 -5.14 -5.33
CA ARG A 61 8.87 -6.56 -5.15
C ARG A 61 7.46 -6.83 -5.66
N ILE A 62 6.51 -5.95 -5.37
CA ILE A 62 5.12 -6.06 -5.83
C ILE A 62 5.05 -5.95 -7.35
N SER A 63 5.80 -5.02 -7.93
CA SER A 63 5.91 -4.87 -9.40
C SER A 63 6.41 -6.15 -10.06
N LEU A 64 7.47 -6.74 -9.51
CA LEU A 64 8.05 -7.97 -10.04
C LEU A 64 7.09 -9.16 -9.95
N ILE A 65 6.48 -9.38 -8.78
CA ILE A 65 5.58 -10.53 -8.56
C ILE A 65 4.26 -10.36 -9.29
N GLY A 66 3.71 -9.15 -9.31
CA GLY A 66 2.44 -8.84 -9.97
C GLY A 66 2.56 -8.58 -11.46
N GLU A 67 3.80 -8.54 -11.99
CA GLU A 67 4.08 -8.16 -13.37
C GLU A 67 3.35 -6.87 -13.77
N ALA A 68 3.31 -5.88 -12.87
CA ALA A 68 2.57 -4.65 -13.00
C ALA A 68 3.46 -3.44 -12.75
N LYS A 69 3.03 -2.29 -13.25
CA LYS A 69 3.74 -1.01 -13.10
C LYS A 69 2.75 0.12 -12.82
N GLU A 70 3.28 1.27 -12.49
CA GLU A 70 2.50 2.50 -12.40
C GLU A 70 1.75 2.77 -13.72
N GLY A 71 0.47 3.08 -13.65
CA GLY A 71 -0.41 3.26 -14.82
C GLY A 71 -1.19 2.00 -15.23
N ASP A 72 -1.02 0.88 -14.56
CA ASP A 72 -1.75 -0.36 -14.84
C ASP A 72 -3.08 -0.49 -14.07
N LYS A 73 -3.41 0.51 -13.26
CA LYS A 73 -4.58 0.55 -12.37
C LYS A 73 -4.53 -0.57 -11.33
N THR A 74 -3.56 -0.47 -10.44
CA THR A 74 -3.30 -1.43 -9.36
C THR A 74 -2.92 -0.70 -8.07
N MET A 75 -2.65 -1.45 -7.01
CA MET A 75 -2.10 -0.89 -5.76
C MET A 75 -0.79 -0.10 -5.97
N LEU A 76 -0.04 -0.37 -7.04
CA LEU A 76 1.19 0.34 -7.36
C LEU A 76 0.96 1.80 -7.72
N ASP A 77 -0.23 2.15 -8.23
CA ASP A 77 -0.61 3.53 -8.56
C ASP A 77 -0.77 4.42 -7.31
N ALA A 78 -0.91 3.84 -6.14
CA ALA A 78 -0.83 4.54 -4.86
C ALA A 78 0.56 4.40 -4.22
N LEU A 79 1.15 3.21 -4.26
CA LEU A 79 2.37 2.89 -3.54
C LEU A 79 3.62 3.56 -4.14
N ILE A 80 3.77 3.53 -5.46
CA ILE A 80 4.95 4.13 -6.14
C ILE A 80 5.00 5.65 -5.94
N PRO A 81 3.91 6.42 -6.15
CA PRO A 81 3.92 7.85 -5.84
C PRO A 81 4.24 8.15 -4.37
N ALA A 82 3.69 7.36 -3.44
CA ALA A 82 3.98 7.51 -2.01
C ALA A 82 5.47 7.34 -1.69
N ALA A 83 6.09 6.28 -2.22
CA ALA A 83 7.51 6.02 -2.04
C ALA A 83 8.39 7.15 -2.59
N LYS A 84 8.10 7.60 -3.80
CA LYS A 84 8.82 8.71 -4.45
C LYS A 84 8.70 10.01 -3.66
N ALA A 85 7.50 10.38 -3.23
CA ALA A 85 7.25 11.60 -2.48
C ALA A 85 7.95 11.59 -1.12
N SER A 86 7.91 10.45 -0.42
CA SER A 86 8.60 10.25 0.85
C SER A 86 10.12 10.46 0.73
N LEU A 87 10.73 9.93 -0.32
CA LEU A 87 12.18 10.07 -0.58
C LEU A 87 12.57 11.49 -1.01
N ASN A 88 11.74 12.15 -1.79
CA ASN A 88 12.02 13.48 -2.34
C ASN A 88 11.94 14.59 -1.27
N ASN A 89 11.18 14.37 -0.20
CA ASN A 89 11.04 15.33 0.88
C ASN A 89 11.25 14.67 2.26
N PRO A 90 12.51 14.38 2.65
CA PRO A 90 12.78 13.68 3.92
C PRO A 90 12.25 14.38 5.17
N LYS A 91 12.13 15.72 5.15
CA LYS A 91 11.62 16.48 6.31
C LYS A 91 10.12 16.27 6.55
N ASN A 92 9.35 16.05 5.50
CA ASN A 92 7.90 15.84 5.53
C ASN A 92 7.53 14.49 4.90
N SER A 93 8.42 13.51 4.98
CA SER A 93 8.31 12.24 4.25
C SER A 93 6.99 11.50 4.47
N LEU A 94 6.46 11.50 5.68
CA LEU A 94 5.20 10.82 6.03
C LEU A 94 3.98 11.55 5.46
N GLU A 95 3.96 12.87 5.56
CA GLU A 95 2.86 13.69 5.01
C GLU A 95 2.82 13.60 3.49
N GLU A 96 3.96 13.75 2.84
CA GLU A 96 4.10 13.65 1.39
C GLU A 96 3.74 12.23 0.88
N ALA A 97 4.15 11.18 1.58
CA ALA A 97 3.76 9.82 1.24
C ALA A 97 2.23 9.62 1.31
N SER A 98 1.60 10.11 2.37
CA SER A 98 0.14 10.02 2.54
C SER A 98 -0.61 10.77 1.44
N LEU A 99 -0.21 12.00 1.15
CA LEU A 99 -0.83 12.82 0.10
C LEU A 99 -0.67 12.18 -1.28
N ALA A 100 0.54 11.78 -1.64
CA ALA A 100 0.83 11.17 -2.93
C ALA A 100 0.12 9.82 -3.13
N ALA A 101 -0.02 9.02 -2.06
CA ALA A 101 -0.78 7.78 -2.11
C ALA A 101 -2.26 8.03 -2.46
N ARG A 102 -2.88 9.01 -1.83
CA ARG A 102 -4.29 9.36 -2.07
C ARG A 102 -4.51 9.94 -3.47
N GLU A 103 -3.61 10.80 -3.92
CA GLU A 103 -3.68 11.34 -5.28
C GLU A 103 -3.48 10.25 -6.34
N GLY A 104 -2.53 9.35 -6.13
CA GLY A 104 -2.30 8.21 -7.00
C GLY A 104 -3.51 7.29 -7.09
N ALA A 105 -4.15 6.99 -5.96
CA ALA A 105 -5.38 6.20 -5.94
C ALA A 105 -6.51 6.89 -6.71
N LYS A 106 -6.71 8.20 -6.55
CA LYS A 106 -7.71 8.99 -7.29
C LYS A 106 -7.49 8.96 -8.80
N LYS A 107 -6.23 9.03 -9.25
CA LYS A 107 -5.89 8.97 -10.68
C LYS A 107 -6.36 7.67 -11.34
N THR A 108 -6.46 6.57 -10.59
CA THR A 108 -6.94 5.28 -11.13
C THR A 108 -8.39 5.33 -11.64
N VAL A 109 -9.19 6.31 -11.23
CA VAL A 109 -10.58 6.47 -11.70
C VAL A 109 -10.66 6.60 -13.21
N THR A 110 -9.72 7.33 -13.81
CA THR A 110 -9.69 7.59 -15.27
C THR A 110 -8.85 6.58 -16.05
N MET A 111 -8.18 5.66 -15.36
CA MET A 111 -7.34 4.65 -16.01
C MET A 111 -8.14 3.41 -16.41
N PRO A 112 -7.89 2.82 -17.59
CA PRO A 112 -8.33 1.47 -17.88
C PRO A 112 -7.45 0.46 -17.11
N ALA A 113 -8.06 -0.57 -16.54
CA ALA A 113 -7.33 -1.64 -15.87
C ALA A 113 -6.60 -2.53 -16.87
N LYS A 114 -5.31 -2.73 -16.69
CA LYS A 114 -4.47 -3.62 -17.51
C LYS A 114 -4.17 -4.94 -16.80
N LYS A 115 -4.34 -4.96 -15.48
CA LYS A 115 -4.06 -6.12 -14.61
C LYS A 115 -5.27 -6.43 -13.71
N GLY A 116 -5.26 -7.63 -13.14
CA GLY A 116 -6.29 -8.07 -12.22
C GLY A 116 -7.66 -8.30 -12.87
N ARG A 117 -8.68 -8.51 -12.03
CA ARG A 117 -10.04 -8.82 -12.48
C ARG A 117 -10.75 -7.63 -13.12
N ALA A 118 -10.36 -6.41 -12.76
CA ALA A 118 -10.98 -5.19 -13.27
C ALA A 118 -10.84 -5.03 -14.80
N LYS A 119 -9.83 -5.67 -15.42
CA LYS A 119 -9.67 -5.65 -16.89
C LYS A 119 -10.80 -6.34 -17.66
N TYR A 120 -11.58 -7.20 -16.97
CA TYR A 120 -12.69 -7.97 -17.58
C TYR A 120 -14.06 -7.33 -17.35
N VAL A 121 -14.14 -6.24 -16.58
CA VAL A 121 -15.39 -5.51 -16.41
C VAL A 121 -15.55 -4.47 -17.51
N GLU A 122 -16.80 -3.98 -17.67
CA GLU A 122 -17.14 -2.97 -18.66
C GLU A 122 -16.19 -1.78 -18.61
N ASN A 123 -15.73 -1.32 -19.77
CA ASN A 123 -14.76 -0.23 -19.94
C ASN A 123 -13.47 -0.39 -19.09
N ALA A 124 -13.07 -1.64 -18.78
CA ALA A 124 -11.92 -1.95 -17.95
C ALA A 124 -11.92 -1.15 -16.62
N GLY A 125 -13.11 -0.94 -16.06
CA GLY A 125 -13.30 -0.27 -14.78
C GLY A 125 -13.06 1.24 -14.79
N ILE A 126 -13.00 1.89 -15.95
CA ILE A 126 -12.95 3.37 -16.04
C ILE A 126 -14.18 3.95 -15.33
N GLY A 127 -13.98 5.03 -14.58
CA GLY A 127 -15.00 5.67 -13.74
C GLY A 127 -15.01 5.20 -12.29
N HIS A 128 -14.28 4.14 -11.97
CA HIS A 128 -14.18 3.61 -10.60
C HIS A 128 -12.72 3.57 -10.15
N MET A 129 -12.49 3.94 -8.89
CA MET A 129 -11.17 3.84 -8.26
C MET A 129 -10.76 2.37 -8.12
N ASP A 130 -9.49 2.07 -8.37
CA ASP A 130 -8.97 0.73 -8.11
C ASP A 130 -9.05 0.37 -6.62
N PRO A 131 -9.68 -0.76 -6.24
CA PRO A 131 -9.79 -1.15 -4.84
C PRO A 131 -8.45 -1.40 -4.15
N GLY A 132 -7.46 -1.88 -4.90
CA GLY A 132 -6.10 -2.09 -4.39
C GLY A 132 -5.39 -0.76 -4.11
N ALA A 133 -5.47 0.19 -5.02
CA ALA A 133 -4.94 1.53 -4.85
C ALA A 133 -5.63 2.26 -3.69
N PHE A 134 -6.96 2.17 -3.60
CA PHE A 134 -7.70 2.74 -2.48
C PHE A 134 -7.25 2.19 -1.14
N SER A 135 -7.25 0.85 -0.98
CA SER A 135 -6.83 0.20 0.27
C SER A 135 -5.39 0.56 0.64
N THR A 136 -4.48 0.59 -0.35
CA THR A 136 -3.08 0.98 -0.15
C THR A 136 -2.96 2.42 0.34
N SER A 137 -3.69 3.36 -0.27
CA SER A 137 -3.66 4.76 0.13
C SER A 137 -4.21 4.98 1.55
N GLU A 138 -5.26 4.26 1.93
CA GLU A 138 -5.81 4.34 3.29
C GLU A 138 -4.86 3.75 4.34
N ILE A 139 -4.22 2.62 4.06
CA ILE A 139 -3.24 2.02 4.94
C ILE A 139 -2.04 2.95 5.14
N ILE A 140 -1.45 3.48 4.06
CA ILE A 140 -0.33 4.41 4.14
C ILE A 140 -0.71 5.66 4.93
N SER A 141 -1.86 6.26 4.64
CA SER A 141 -2.31 7.49 5.31
C SER A 141 -2.53 7.27 6.82
N PHE A 142 -3.15 6.15 7.19
CA PHE A 142 -3.36 5.80 8.58
C PHE A 142 -2.05 5.63 9.33
N VAL A 143 -1.12 4.87 8.74
CA VAL A 143 0.18 4.58 9.37
C VAL A 143 1.05 5.83 9.46
N CYS A 144 1.10 6.66 8.43
CA CYS A 144 1.84 7.93 8.47
C CYS A 144 1.32 8.85 9.58
N ASN A 145 0.01 8.92 9.75
CA ASN A 145 -0.59 9.70 10.84
C ASN A 145 -0.24 9.10 12.22
N TYR A 146 -0.31 7.78 12.35
CA TYR A 146 0.07 7.07 13.59
C TYR A 146 1.53 7.36 13.96
N ILE A 147 2.48 7.18 13.03
CA ILE A 147 3.90 7.42 13.27
C ILE A 147 4.14 8.89 13.68
N ARG A 148 3.47 9.83 13.00
CA ARG A 148 3.58 11.26 13.32
C ARG A 148 3.14 11.54 14.76
N ILE A 149 2.00 11.01 15.18
CA ILE A 149 1.48 11.18 16.53
C ILE A 149 2.44 10.56 17.57
N GLU A 150 2.93 9.36 17.32
CA GLU A 150 3.88 8.72 18.23
C GLU A 150 5.21 9.48 18.34
N ASN A 151 5.71 10.02 17.23
CA ASN A 151 6.91 10.87 17.24
C ASN A 151 6.68 12.19 18.02
N GLU A 152 5.51 12.80 17.92
CA GLU A 152 5.14 14.00 18.69
C GLU A 152 5.06 13.70 20.19
N LYS A 153 4.56 12.53 20.61
CA LYS A 153 4.52 12.12 22.02
C LYS A 153 5.92 11.86 22.60
N ALA A 154 6.89 11.45 21.79
CA ALA A 154 8.25 11.16 22.22
C ALA A 154 9.10 12.44 22.47
N LEU A 155 8.61 13.61 22.07
CA LEU A 155 9.24 14.91 22.34
C LEU A 155 8.81 15.43 23.72
#